data_d8681c0e51a2072062391b9a56241e1b
#
_entry.id   d8681c0e51a2072062391b9a56241e1b
#
_cell.length_a   1.000
_cell.length_b   1.000
_cell.length_c   1.000
_cell.angle_alpha   90.00
_cell.angle_beta   90.00
_cell.angle_gamma   90.00
#
_symmetry.space_group_name_H-M   'P 1'
#
loop_
_entity.id
_entity.type
_entity.pdbx_description
1 polymer ?
#
loop_
_entity_poly.entity_id
_entity_poly.type
_entity_poly.pdbx_seq_one_letter_code
_entity_poly.pdbx_strand_id
1 'polypeptide(L)'
;MYMKKITGLMLASVLAMGVAGCGSEKTATEVKKGEPVKIGGLFDITGGTGDVGTPYAEGEKAYVEYINSKGGVNGHKIELIGDDYAYKIPEAQKLYQKLKSSDKVSAILGWGTGDTEALRQQVATDKLPFFSASYSEHLKDLKQSPYNFLTAASYSDQARTVLKWIKDNHKGGTAKVALIYNDTAFGKSPIEDAKAYAKEIGVDIVDEQIVDLKALDTTSQLLNMNKKAPDYAIINQTWGATSTILKDAKKLNLKTQFIGLNWATGEGLVKIAGDASENFIGVVTHAFPYEKDLKGMKDVEEYLKSKGQKLEDKNQKFIQGWVTAKIMAEGIKNADKMTGDGIRAGIEKINNLDLGGLAANVTFTKDNHAGTNKIRLAKVKNGKFEVFTDYISYK
;
A
#
# COMPACT_ATOMS: atom_id res chain seq x y z
N MET A 1 20.46 -19.81 -95.15
CA MET A 1 21.91 -19.55 -95.21
C MET A 1 22.34 -18.97 -93.86
N TYR A 2 23.27 -19.64 -93.25
CA TYR A 2 24.02 -19.36 -91.96
C TYR A 2 23.30 -19.20 -90.62
N MET A 3 23.46 -20.28 -89.90
CA MET A 3 23.41 -20.43 -88.44
C MET A 3 24.45 -19.51 -87.78
N LYS A 4 24.14 -18.99 -86.56
CA LYS A 4 25.10 -18.84 -85.49
C LYS A 4 24.41 -19.14 -84.15
N LYS A 5 24.90 -20.19 -83.49
CA LYS A 5 24.64 -20.58 -82.14
C LYS A 5 25.25 -19.55 -81.21
N ILE A 6 24.55 -19.13 -80.15
CA ILE A 6 25.15 -18.56 -78.91
C ILE A 6 24.50 -19.23 -77.71
N THR A 7 25.33 -19.93 -76.97
CA THR A 7 25.11 -20.62 -75.72
C THR A 7 24.90 -19.58 -74.61
N GLY A 8 23.78 -19.62 -73.93
CA GLY A 8 23.49 -18.77 -72.77
C GLY A 8 23.41 -19.59 -71.49
N LEU A 9 24.24 -19.25 -70.57
CA LEU A 9 24.44 -19.86 -69.24
C LEU A 9 23.18 -19.61 -68.39
N MET A 10 22.54 -20.69 -67.89
CA MET A 10 21.52 -20.62 -66.83
C MET A 10 22.20 -20.38 -65.49
N LEU A 11 21.90 -19.22 -64.91
CA LEU A 11 22.20 -18.94 -63.51
C LEU A 11 20.95 -19.20 -62.69
N ALA A 12 20.95 -20.33 -61.98
CA ALA A 12 19.87 -20.66 -61.05
C ALA A 12 20.07 -19.86 -59.76
N SER A 13 19.26 -18.82 -59.55
CA SER A 13 19.16 -18.11 -58.27
C SER A 13 18.17 -18.84 -57.34
N VAL A 14 18.71 -19.56 -56.38
CA VAL A 14 17.94 -20.14 -55.28
C VAL A 14 17.52 -19.00 -54.35
N LEU A 15 16.23 -18.64 -54.33
CA LEU A 15 15.62 -17.77 -53.35
C LEU A 15 15.44 -18.60 -52.04
N ALA A 16 16.35 -18.48 -51.12
CA ALA A 16 16.14 -18.92 -49.73
C ALA A 16 15.18 -17.93 -49.07
N MET A 17 13.90 -18.28 -48.97
CA MET A 17 12.97 -17.61 -48.07
C MET A 17 13.33 -17.97 -46.63
N GLY A 18 14.14 -17.16 -45.97
CA GLY A 18 14.34 -17.14 -44.56
C GLY A 18 13.07 -16.67 -43.83
N VAL A 19 12.33 -17.60 -43.26
CA VAL A 19 11.28 -17.27 -42.29
C VAL A 19 12.00 -16.77 -41.01
N ALA A 20 12.26 -15.47 -40.97
CA ALA A 20 12.66 -14.80 -39.74
C ALA A 20 11.39 -14.57 -38.89
N GLY A 21 11.05 -15.55 -38.08
CA GLY A 21 10.11 -15.36 -36.97
C GLY A 21 10.74 -14.44 -35.92
N CYS A 22 10.66 -13.14 -36.13
CA CYS A 22 10.96 -12.16 -35.08
C CYS A 22 9.75 -12.02 -34.17
N GLY A 23 9.66 -12.87 -33.16
CA GLY A 23 9.05 -12.48 -31.89
C GLY A 23 10.00 -11.49 -31.21
N SER A 24 9.94 -10.20 -31.58
CA SER A 24 10.66 -9.19 -30.80
C SER A 24 9.93 -9.03 -29.47
N GLU A 25 10.44 -9.71 -28.43
CA GLU A 25 10.27 -9.21 -27.06
C GLU A 25 10.70 -7.74 -27.09
N LYS A 26 9.72 -6.83 -26.94
CA LYS A 26 10.03 -5.41 -26.71
C LYS A 26 10.65 -5.33 -25.31
N THR A 27 11.95 -5.53 -25.21
CA THR A 27 12.74 -5.20 -24.03
C THR A 27 12.44 -3.75 -23.68
N ALA A 28 12.01 -3.51 -22.43
CA ALA A 28 11.80 -2.17 -21.92
C ALA A 28 13.08 -1.34 -22.18
N THR A 29 12.92 -0.18 -22.77
CA THR A 29 14.03 0.68 -23.18
C THR A 29 14.75 1.15 -21.91
N GLU A 30 16.02 0.84 -21.77
CA GLU A 30 16.87 1.31 -20.63
C GLU A 30 16.92 2.84 -20.61
N VAL A 31 16.70 3.45 -19.44
CA VAL A 31 16.77 4.90 -19.25
C VAL A 31 18.23 5.33 -19.39
N LYS A 32 18.51 6.27 -20.28
CA LYS A 32 19.86 6.78 -20.50
C LYS A 32 20.31 7.65 -19.34
N LYS A 33 21.63 7.67 -19.09
CA LYS A 33 22.22 8.50 -18.04
C LYS A 33 21.78 9.97 -18.19
N GLY A 34 21.22 10.54 -17.12
CA GLY A 34 20.71 11.91 -17.08
C GLY A 34 19.25 12.07 -17.47
N GLU A 35 18.62 11.06 -18.11
CA GLU A 35 17.16 11.05 -18.31
C GLU A 35 16.45 10.68 -16.99
N PRO A 36 15.24 11.20 -16.73
CA PRO A 36 14.50 10.85 -15.52
C PRO A 36 14.01 9.40 -15.54
N VAL A 37 14.01 8.76 -14.37
CA VAL A 37 13.30 7.50 -14.16
C VAL A 37 11.83 7.83 -13.95
N LYS A 38 10.98 7.38 -14.86
CA LYS A 38 9.52 7.62 -14.79
C LYS A 38 8.86 6.58 -13.90
N ILE A 39 8.09 7.04 -12.92
CA ILE A 39 7.28 6.23 -12.02
C ILE A 39 5.82 6.58 -12.25
N GLY A 40 4.97 5.57 -12.41
CA GLY A 40 3.53 5.75 -12.50
C GLY A 40 2.89 5.95 -11.12
N GLY A 41 1.83 6.74 -11.05
CA GLY A 41 1.00 6.94 -9.85
C GLY A 41 -0.47 6.61 -10.12
N LEU A 42 -1.06 5.71 -9.35
CA LEU A 42 -2.50 5.47 -9.31
C LEU A 42 -3.02 6.00 -7.98
N PHE A 43 -3.76 7.11 -7.98
CA PHE A 43 -4.20 7.79 -6.77
C PHE A 43 -5.71 7.69 -6.57
N ASP A 44 -6.18 7.58 -5.33
CA ASP A 44 -7.56 7.86 -4.97
C ASP A 44 -7.63 9.18 -4.18
N ILE A 45 -8.11 10.23 -4.86
CA ILE A 45 -8.28 11.57 -4.28
C ILE A 45 -9.76 11.85 -4.05
N THR A 46 -10.61 11.54 -5.03
CA THR A 46 -12.04 11.87 -5.01
C THR A 46 -12.97 10.69 -4.76
N GLY A 47 -12.42 9.48 -4.68
CA GLY A 47 -13.20 8.26 -4.54
C GLY A 47 -13.59 7.90 -3.12
N GLY A 48 -13.85 6.61 -2.91
CA GLY A 48 -14.38 6.09 -1.64
C GLY A 48 -13.41 6.14 -0.47
N THR A 49 -12.10 6.18 -0.75
CA THR A 49 -11.04 6.17 0.25
C THR A 49 -10.15 7.43 0.18
N GLY A 50 -10.64 8.48 -0.49
CA GLY A 50 -9.91 9.74 -0.69
C GLY A 50 -9.56 10.48 0.61
N ASP A 51 -10.28 10.22 1.71
CA ASP A 51 -10.00 10.76 3.04
C ASP A 51 -8.58 10.36 3.54
N VAL A 52 -8.12 9.17 3.20
CA VAL A 52 -6.77 8.67 3.50
C VAL A 52 -5.85 8.66 2.27
N GLY A 53 -6.41 8.56 1.05
CA GLY A 53 -5.67 8.52 -0.21
C GLY A 53 -5.02 9.84 -0.57
N THR A 54 -5.71 10.95 -0.38
CA THR A 54 -5.18 12.29 -0.68
C THR A 54 -3.89 12.58 0.10
N PRO A 55 -3.86 12.51 1.45
CA PRO A 55 -2.62 12.79 2.17
C PRO A 55 -1.50 11.77 1.89
N TYR A 56 -1.84 10.52 1.56
CA TYR A 56 -0.86 9.53 1.16
C TYR A 56 -0.19 9.91 -0.17
N ALA A 57 -0.96 10.24 -1.19
CA ALA A 57 -0.46 10.70 -2.49
C ALA A 57 0.39 11.98 -2.37
N GLU A 58 0.00 12.91 -1.47
CA GLU A 58 0.81 14.09 -1.14
C GLU A 58 2.18 13.69 -0.57
N GLY A 59 2.25 12.69 0.30
CA GLY A 59 3.49 12.17 0.86
C GLY A 59 4.42 11.57 -0.19
N GLU A 60 3.88 10.78 -1.13
CA GLU A 60 4.65 10.22 -2.25
C GLU A 60 5.24 11.31 -3.14
N LYS A 61 4.43 12.28 -3.55
CA LYS A 61 4.86 13.44 -4.34
C LYS A 61 5.93 14.26 -3.61
N ALA A 62 5.73 14.49 -2.33
CA ALA A 62 6.65 15.24 -1.48
C ALA A 62 8.03 14.57 -1.39
N TYR A 63 8.07 13.24 -1.21
CA TYR A 63 9.35 12.53 -1.20
C TYR A 63 10.07 12.59 -2.56
N VAL A 64 9.34 12.44 -3.65
CA VAL A 64 9.92 12.55 -5.00
C VAL A 64 10.51 13.93 -5.23
N GLU A 65 9.84 15.00 -4.83
CA GLU A 65 10.38 16.37 -4.90
C GLU A 65 11.61 16.53 -3.99
N TYR A 66 11.57 15.99 -2.76
CA TYR A 66 12.67 16.03 -1.81
C TYR A 66 13.93 15.35 -2.38
N ILE A 67 13.82 14.09 -2.81
CA ILE A 67 14.98 13.36 -3.33
C ILE A 67 15.53 14.01 -4.60
N ASN A 68 14.67 14.57 -5.43
CA ASN A 68 15.06 15.33 -6.59
C ASN A 68 15.83 16.61 -6.23
N SER A 69 15.45 17.30 -5.15
CA SER A 69 16.21 18.47 -4.65
C SER A 69 17.61 18.10 -4.18
N LYS A 70 17.80 16.86 -3.70
CA LYS A 70 19.08 16.29 -3.27
C LYS A 70 19.93 15.72 -4.43
N GLY A 71 19.50 15.88 -5.68
CA GLY A 71 20.24 15.41 -6.84
C GLY A 71 19.60 14.21 -7.56
N GLY A 72 18.56 13.61 -6.99
CA GLY A 72 17.91 12.40 -7.52
C GLY A 72 18.60 11.12 -7.04
N VAL A 73 18.46 10.05 -7.81
CA VAL A 73 18.96 8.72 -7.49
C VAL A 73 19.89 8.24 -8.61
N ASN A 74 21.13 7.87 -8.29
CA ASN A 74 22.15 7.41 -9.27
C ASN A 74 22.35 8.37 -10.45
N GLY A 75 22.18 9.70 -10.23
CA GLY A 75 22.30 10.72 -11.27
C GLY A 75 21.05 10.88 -12.14
N HIS A 76 19.95 10.22 -11.80
CA HIS A 76 18.64 10.35 -12.42
C HIS A 76 17.69 11.12 -11.50
N LYS A 77 16.90 12.03 -12.07
CA LYS A 77 15.71 12.54 -11.38
C LYS A 77 14.60 11.49 -11.46
N ILE A 78 13.68 11.49 -10.49
CA ILE A 78 12.46 10.70 -10.55
C ILE A 78 11.34 11.61 -11.09
N GLU A 79 10.64 11.16 -12.12
CA GLU A 79 9.43 11.80 -12.63
C GLU A 79 8.22 10.97 -12.25
N LEU A 80 7.40 11.47 -11.32
CA LEU A 80 6.16 10.82 -10.90
C LEU A 80 5.00 11.31 -11.76
N ILE A 81 4.48 10.43 -12.62
CA ILE A 81 3.36 10.68 -13.54
C ILE A 81 2.16 9.91 -13.02
N GLY A 82 1.11 10.59 -12.56
CA GLY A 82 -0.05 9.90 -12.02
C GLY A 82 -1.31 10.75 -12.02
N ASP A 83 -2.44 10.09 -11.80
CA ASP A 83 -3.75 10.73 -11.82
C ASP A 83 -4.70 10.07 -10.81
N ASP A 84 -5.84 10.73 -10.57
CA ASP A 84 -6.93 10.24 -9.72
C ASP A 84 -7.81 9.25 -10.49
N TYR A 85 -7.86 8.00 -10.03
CA TYR A 85 -8.78 7.01 -10.63
C TYR A 85 -10.08 6.84 -9.82
N ALA A 86 -10.27 7.66 -8.78
CA ALA A 86 -11.49 7.76 -7.96
C ALA A 86 -11.97 6.40 -7.38
N TYR A 87 -11.04 5.50 -7.02
CA TYR A 87 -11.28 4.15 -6.49
C TYR A 87 -12.11 3.24 -7.42
N LYS A 88 -12.08 3.51 -8.75
CA LYS A 88 -12.81 2.73 -9.76
C LYS A 88 -11.86 1.81 -10.52
N ILE A 89 -12.01 0.50 -10.37
CA ILE A 89 -11.11 -0.49 -11.01
C ILE A 89 -10.96 -0.27 -12.52
N PRO A 90 -12.03 -0.03 -13.31
CA PRO A 90 -11.87 0.22 -14.75
C PRO A 90 -11.04 1.48 -15.07
N GLU A 91 -11.14 2.53 -14.27
CA GLU A 91 -10.33 3.74 -14.45
C GLU A 91 -8.87 3.51 -14.06
N ALA A 92 -8.61 2.73 -12.99
CA ALA A 92 -7.26 2.30 -12.64
C ALA A 92 -6.61 1.48 -13.77
N GLN A 93 -7.35 0.58 -14.40
CA GLN A 93 -6.87 -0.22 -15.53
C GLN A 93 -6.54 0.65 -16.75
N LYS A 94 -7.39 1.64 -17.09
CA LYS A 94 -7.11 2.60 -18.18
C LYS A 94 -5.87 3.44 -17.88
N LEU A 95 -5.76 3.97 -16.66
CA LEU A 95 -4.61 4.77 -16.25
C LEU A 95 -3.34 3.95 -16.29
N TYR A 96 -3.37 2.71 -15.78
CA TYR A 96 -2.25 1.78 -15.86
C TYR A 96 -1.79 1.56 -17.32
N GLN A 97 -2.72 1.32 -18.26
CA GLN A 97 -2.38 1.14 -19.67
C GLN A 97 -1.73 2.40 -20.27
N LYS A 98 -2.20 3.60 -19.91
CA LYS A 98 -1.57 4.86 -20.33
C LYS A 98 -0.14 4.97 -19.77
N LEU A 99 0.04 4.74 -18.46
CA LEU A 99 1.35 4.82 -17.79
C LEU A 99 2.37 3.87 -18.43
N LYS A 100 1.95 2.63 -18.71
CA LYS A 100 2.80 1.62 -19.37
C LYS A 100 3.12 1.98 -20.82
N SER A 101 2.08 2.26 -21.63
CA SER A 101 2.20 2.27 -23.10
C SER A 101 2.63 3.64 -23.64
N SER A 102 2.09 4.74 -23.07
CA SER A 102 2.34 6.11 -23.51
C SER A 102 3.49 6.73 -22.72
N ASP A 103 3.42 6.67 -21.39
CA ASP A 103 4.38 7.33 -20.52
C ASP A 103 5.64 6.50 -20.31
N LYS A 104 5.56 5.17 -20.52
CA LYS A 104 6.68 4.20 -20.45
C LYS A 104 7.37 4.22 -19.08
N VAL A 105 6.57 4.13 -18.03
CA VAL A 105 7.08 4.10 -16.64
C VAL A 105 7.85 2.81 -16.35
N SER A 106 8.79 2.89 -15.41
CA SER A 106 9.64 1.75 -15.00
C SER A 106 9.17 1.08 -13.71
N ALA A 107 8.28 1.71 -12.96
CA ALA A 107 7.64 1.18 -11.75
C ALA A 107 6.34 1.94 -11.46
N ILE A 108 5.54 1.43 -10.52
CA ILE A 108 4.23 2.01 -10.16
C ILE A 108 4.13 2.21 -8.64
N LEU A 109 3.64 3.37 -8.24
CA LEU A 109 3.06 3.64 -6.92
C LEU A 109 1.53 3.55 -7.05
N GLY A 110 0.91 2.57 -6.43
CA GLY A 110 -0.52 2.29 -6.53
C GLY A 110 -1.25 2.51 -5.22
N TRP A 111 -2.56 2.25 -5.24
CA TRP A 111 -3.39 2.59 -4.09
C TRP A 111 -4.23 1.41 -3.59
N GLY A 112 -5.39 1.15 -4.20
CA GLY A 112 -6.43 0.32 -3.64
C GLY A 112 -6.21 -1.18 -3.75
N THR A 113 -6.93 -1.96 -2.96
CA THR A 113 -6.81 -3.42 -2.98
C THR A 113 -7.45 -4.02 -4.23
N GLY A 114 -8.65 -3.56 -4.59
CA GLY A 114 -9.36 -4.12 -5.74
C GLY A 114 -8.64 -3.89 -7.07
N ASP A 115 -8.11 -2.69 -7.29
CA ASP A 115 -7.35 -2.35 -8.50
C ASP A 115 -5.98 -3.05 -8.51
N THR A 116 -5.28 -3.11 -7.37
CA THR A 116 -3.99 -3.80 -7.28
C THR A 116 -4.13 -5.30 -7.57
N GLU A 117 -5.14 -5.97 -7.01
CA GLU A 117 -5.41 -7.38 -7.28
C GLU A 117 -5.86 -7.62 -8.73
N ALA A 118 -6.66 -6.71 -9.30
CA ALA A 118 -7.08 -6.78 -10.70
C ALA A 118 -5.90 -6.59 -11.68
N LEU A 119 -4.90 -5.81 -11.31
CA LEU A 119 -3.73 -5.50 -12.14
C LEU A 119 -2.57 -6.48 -11.97
N ARG A 120 -2.53 -7.31 -10.91
CA ARG A 120 -1.35 -8.10 -10.55
C ARG A 120 -0.80 -9.00 -11.67
N GLN A 121 -1.66 -9.63 -12.46
CA GLN A 121 -1.23 -10.47 -13.59
C GLN A 121 -0.65 -9.64 -14.74
N GLN A 122 -1.27 -8.49 -15.00
CA GLN A 122 -0.79 -7.55 -16.01
C GLN A 122 0.56 -6.95 -15.59
N VAL A 123 0.70 -6.56 -14.33
CA VAL A 123 1.93 -6.07 -13.71
C VAL A 123 3.06 -7.10 -13.83
N ALA A 124 2.76 -8.38 -13.58
CA ALA A 124 3.72 -9.48 -13.73
C ALA A 124 4.15 -9.67 -15.20
N THR A 125 3.20 -9.62 -16.13
CA THR A 125 3.46 -9.75 -17.58
C THR A 125 4.30 -8.58 -18.10
N ASP A 126 4.00 -7.36 -17.64
CA ASP A 126 4.68 -6.13 -18.04
C ASP A 126 5.99 -5.91 -17.28
N LYS A 127 6.27 -6.73 -16.26
CA LYS A 127 7.47 -6.68 -15.45
C LYS A 127 7.68 -5.32 -14.78
N LEU A 128 6.60 -4.73 -14.26
CA LEU A 128 6.64 -3.43 -13.58
C LEU A 128 6.53 -3.60 -12.05
N PRO A 129 7.58 -3.27 -11.29
CA PRO A 129 7.48 -3.26 -9.82
C PRO A 129 6.35 -2.35 -9.36
N PHE A 130 5.51 -2.88 -8.47
CA PHE A 130 4.29 -2.23 -8.02
C PHE A 130 4.26 -2.18 -6.50
N PHE A 131 4.46 -0.99 -5.96
CA PHE A 131 4.19 -0.69 -4.56
C PHE A 131 2.80 -0.08 -4.46
N SER A 132 1.91 -0.71 -3.74
CA SER A 132 0.59 -0.14 -3.50
C SER A 132 0.36 0.12 -2.01
N ALA A 133 -0.59 0.99 -1.74
CA ALA A 133 -1.12 1.15 -0.39
C ALA A 133 -2.04 -0.01 0.02
N SER A 134 -2.27 -0.98 -0.88
CA SER A 134 -2.88 -2.26 -0.54
C SER A 134 -1.90 -3.15 0.20
N TYR A 135 -2.30 -3.59 1.36
CA TYR A 135 -1.57 -4.59 2.16
C TYR A 135 -2.31 -5.92 2.19
N SER A 136 -2.92 -6.31 1.04
CA SER A 136 -3.60 -7.60 0.90
C SER A 136 -2.64 -8.77 1.06
N GLU A 137 -3.05 -9.79 1.81
CA GLU A 137 -2.27 -11.02 2.01
C GLU A 137 -1.99 -11.74 0.69
N HIS A 138 -2.92 -11.68 -0.28
CA HIS A 138 -2.76 -12.29 -1.60
C HIS A 138 -1.54 -11.77 -2.38
N LEU A 139 -1.09 -10.56 -2.11
CA LEU A 139 0.09 -9.97 -2.75
C LEU A 139 1.41 -10.58 -2.26
N LYS A 140 1.41 -11.39 -1.22
CA LYS A 140 2.56 -12.15 -0.73
C LYS A 140 2.81 -13.42 -1.56
N ASP A 141 1.82 -13.90 -2.32
CA ASP A 141 2.00 -15.07 -3.21
C ASP A 141 2.81 -14.68 -4.45
N LEU A 142 4.10 -14.92 -4.41
CA LEU A 142 5.03 -14.57 -5.49
C LEU A 142 4.77 -15.32 -6.79
N LYS A 143 4.04 -16.44 -6.77
CA LYS A 143 3.64 -17.14 -8.00
C LYS A 143 2.62 -16.35 -8.79
N GLN A 144 1.77 -15.61 -8.09
CA GLN A 144 0.71 -14.80 -8.70
C GLN A 144 1.02 -13.32 -8.74
N SER A 145 1.90 -12.83 -7.85
CA SER A 145 2.20 -11.41 -7.64
C SER A 145 3.71 -11.14 -7.58
N PRO A 146 4.51 -11.61 -8.57
CA PRO A 146 5.98 -11.56 -8.49
C PRO A 146 6.57 -10.15 -8.58
N TYR A 147 5.77 -9.13 -8.90
CA TYR A 147 6.19 -7.72 -9.01
C TYR A 147 5.49 -6.80 -8.01
N ASN A 148 4.65 -7.35 -7.11
CA ASN A 148 4.04 -6.57 -6.04
C ASN A 148 4.89 -6.63 -4.77
N PHE A 149 4.95 -5.49 -4.05
CA PHE A 149 5.74 -5.34 -2.83
C PHE A 149 4.90 -4.66 -1.75
N LEU A 150 4.93 -5.19 -0.52
CA LEU A 150 4.24 -4.63 0.63
C LEU A 150 5.23 -3.89 1.52
N THR A 151 5.03 -2.60 1.71
CA THR A 151 5.90 -1.74 2.54
C THR A 151 5.55 -1.74 4.02
N ALA A 152 4.41 -2.33 4.39
CA ALA A 152 3.94 -2.48 5.77
C ALA A 152 3.37 -3.88 5.98
N ALA A 153 3.05 -4.22 7.24
CA ALA A 153 2.38 -5.46 7.60
C ALA A 153 1.07 -5.64 6.82
N SER A 154 0.83 -6.85 6.27
CA SER A 154 -0.42 -7.12 5.58
C SER A 154 -1.63 -6.92 6.50
N TYR A 155 -2.81 -6.68 5.93
CA TYR A 155 -4.04 -6.56 6.73
C TYR A 155 -4.27 -7.79 7.60
N SER A 156 -3.97 -8.97 7.07
CA SER A 156 -4.07 -10.22 7.82
C SER A 156 -3.06 -10.30 8.96
N ASP A 157 -1.81 -9.86 8.74
CA ASP A 157 -0.80 -9.79 9.81
C ASP A 157 -1.20 -8.77 10.87
N GLN A 158 -1.77 -7.62 10.48
CA GLN A 158 -2.29 -6.63 11.43
C GLN A 158 -3.42 -7.23 12.28
N ALA A 159 -4.41 -7.88 11.65
CA ALA A 159 -5.54 -8.50 12.34
C ALA A 159 -5.10 -9.63 13.29
N ARG A 160 -4.19 -10.51 12.82
CA ARG A 160 -3.59 -11.58 13.67
C ARG A 160 -2.85 -10.99 14.85
N THR A 161 -2.07 -9.93 14.65
CA THR A 161 -1.33 -9.28 15.75
C THR A 161 -2.28 -8.63 16.77
N VAL A 162 -3.36 -7.99 16.31
CA VAL A 162 -4.40 -7.44 17.20
C VAL A 162 -5.09 -8.56 17.97
N LEU A 163 -5.46 -9.66 17.32
CA LEU A 163 -6.09 -10.83 17.98
C LEU A 163 -5.17 -11.46 19.03
N LYS A 164 -3.87 -11.58 18.71
CA LYS A 164 -2.88 -12.05 19.69
C LYS A 164 -2.78 -11.09 20.88
N TRP A 165 -2.70 -9.78 20.62
CA TRP A 165 -2.67 -8.78 21.68
C TRP A 165 -3.93 -8.85 22.56
N ILE A 166 -5.12 -9.02 21.95
CA ILE A 166 -6.38 -9.24 22.70
C ILE A 166 -6.26 -10.49 23.58
N LYS A 167 -5.82 -11.63 23.03
CA LYS A 167 -5.66 -12.88 23.76
C LYS A 167 -4.74 -12.73 24.97
N ASP A 168 -3.62 -12.03 24.79
CA ASP A 168 -2.60 -11.86 25.83
C ASP A 168 -3.00 -10.85 26.91
N ASN A 169 -3.93 -9.93 26.63
CA ASN A 169 -4.30 -8.83 27.53
C ASN A 169 -5.76 -8.88 28.03
N HIS A 170 -6.61 -9.72 27.45
CA HIS A 170 -7.99 -9.88 27.92
C HIS A 170 -8.02 -10.51 29.31
N LYS A 171 -8.85 -9.95 30.17
CA LYS A 171 -9.05 -10.45 31.54
C LYS A 171 -10.44 -11.08 31.64
N GLY A 172 -10.49 -12.31 32.07
CA GLY A 172 -11.74 -13.07 32.19
C GLY A 172 -11.74 -14.31 31.32
N GLY A 173 -12.89 -14.76 30.90
CA GLY A 173 -13.05 -15.96 30.06
C GLY A 173 -12.47 -15.84 28.64
N THR A 174 -13.12 -16.45 27.67
CA THR A 174 -12.74 -16.33 26.27
C THR A 174 -13.14 -14.95 25.74
N ALA A 175 -12.20 -14.23 25.14
CA ALA A 175 -12.46 -12.93 24.51
C ALA A 175 -13.43 -13.06 23.34
N LYS A 176 -14.46 -12.24 23.30
CA LYS A 176 -15.45 -12.15 22.22
C LYS A 176 -15.12 -10.96 21.32
N VAL A 177 -14.94 -11.20 20.04
CA VAL A 177 -14.54 -10.18 19.06
C VAL A 177 -15.57 -10.09 17.94
N ALA A 178 -15.98 -8.88 17.58
CA ALA A 178 -16.70 -8.60 16.35
C ALA A 178 -15.75 -8.08 15.28
N LEU A 179 -16.06 -8.33 14.00
CA LEU A 179 -15.35 -7.77 12.85
C LEU A 179 -16.26 -6.77 12.14
N ILE A 180 -15.78 -5.56 11.88
CA ILE A 180 -16.50 -4.52 11.16
C ILE A 180 -15.67 -4.13 9.93
N TYR A 181 -16.23 -4.28 8.74
CA TYR A 181 -15.50 -4.06 7.49
C TYR A 181 -16.44 -3.62 6.37
N ASN A 182 -15.90 -3.18 5.23
CA ASN A 182 -16.68 -2.83 4.05
C ASN A 182 -16.71 -3.96 3.02
N ASP A 183 -17.68 -3.93 2.12
CA ASP A 183 -17.90 -4.97 1.10
C ASP A 183 -17.00 -4.84 -0.13
N THR A 184 -15.80 -4.25 0.02
CA THR A 184 -14.79 -4.20 -1.05
C THR A 184 -13.69 -5.23 -0.81
N ALA A 185 -12.84 -5.45 -1.82
CA ALA A 185 -11.64 -6.29 -1.66
C ALA A 185 -10.76 -5.84 -0.48
N PHE A 186 -10.66 -4.52 -0.23
CA PHE A 186 -9.97 -3.96 0.93
C PHE A 186 -10.59 -4.43 2.24
N GLY A 187 -11.89 -4.21 2.42
CA GLY A 187 -12.58 -4.55 3.68
C GLY A 187 -12.53 -6.03 3.99
N LYS A 188 -12.70 -6.88 2.98
CA LYS A 188 -12.73 -8.35 3.10
C LYS A 188 -11.36 -8.99 3.28
N SER A 189 -10.29 -8.31 2.87
CA SER A 189 -8.95 -8.91 2.78
C SER A 189 -8.48 -9.65 4.04
N PRO A 190 -8.61 -9.14 5.28
CA PRO A 190 -8.13 -9.82 6.47
C PRO A 190 -9.13 -10.81 7.10
N ILE A 191 -10.39 -10.86 6.65
CA ILE A 191 -11.49 -11.42 7.43
C ILE A 191 -11.34 -12.92 7.66
N GLU A 192 -11.13 -13.72 6.60
CA GLU A 192 -11.00 -15.17 6.75
C GLU A 192 -9.74 -15.57 7.51
N ASP A 193 -8.63 -14.86 7.30
CA ASP A 193 -7.39 -15.06 8.05
C ASP A 193 -7.53 -14.71 9.53
N ALA A 194 -8.26 -13.63 9.85
CA ALA A 194 -8.57 -13.25 11.22
C ALA A 194 -9.41 -14.32 11.93
N LYS A 195 -10.45 -14.83 11.24
CA LYS A 195 -11.31 -15.92 11.78
C LYS A 195 -10.54 -17.20 12.01
N ALA A 196 -9.69 -17.61 11.05
CA ALA A 196 -8.88 -18.81 11.16
C ALA A 196 -7.91 -18.70 12.34
N TYR A 197 -7.20 -17.57 12.44
CA TYR A 197 -6.24 -17.34 13.53
C TYR A 197 -6.91 -17.19 14.90
N ALA A 198 -8.06 -16.50 15.00
CA ALA A 198 -8.84 -16.40 16.23
C ALA A 198 -9.20 -17.79 16.77
N LYS A 199 -9.68 -18.70 15.88
CA LYS A 199 -9.97 -20.09 16.25
C LYS A 199 -8.72 -20.83 16.75
N GLU A 200 -7.58 -20.64 16.11
CA GLU A 200 -6.31 -21.26 16.49
C GLU A 200 -5.89 -20.87 17.91
N ILE A 201 -6.01 -19.57 18.26
CA ILE A 201 -5.56 -19.06 19.56
C ILE A 201 -6.67 -19.06 20.65
N GLY A 202 -7.87 -19.54 20.34
CA GLY A 202 -9.00 -19.57 21.27
C GLY A 202 -9.56 -18.19 21.62
N VAL A 203 -9.82 -17.39 20.59
CA VAL A 203 -10.60 -16.14 20.61
C VAL A 203 -11.89 -16.36 19.84
N ASP A 204 -13.04 -15.94 20.37
CA ASP A 204 -14.34 -16.14 19.73
C ASP A 204 -14.67 -14.97 18.79
N ILE A 205 -14.76 -15.20 17.49
CA ILE A 205 -15.39 -14.26 16.58
C ILE A 205 -16.90 -14.47 16.66
N VAL A 206 -17.59 -13.53 17.30
CA VAL A 206 -19.02 -13.67 17.64
C VAL A 206 -19.95 -12.95 16.66
N ASP A 207 -19.43 -12.04 15.84
CA ASP A 207 -20.23 -11.26 14.91
C ASP A 207 -19.41 -10.65 13.78
N GLU A 208 -20.05 -10.41 12.63
CA GLU A 208 -19.49 -9.70 11.49
C GLU A 208 -20.49 -8.65 11.01
N GLN A 209 -20.05 -7.40 10.84
CA GLN A 209 -20.88 -6.31 10.36
C GLN A 209 -20.28 -5.65 9.13
N ILE A 210 -21.06 -5.55 8.07
CA ILE A 210 -20.67 -4.82 6.85
C ILE A 210 -21.18 -3.39 6.96
N VAL A 211 -20.22 -2.45 6.81
CA VAL A 211 -20.48 -1.00 6.84
C VAL A 211 -19.90 -0.40 5.56
N ASP A 212 -20.69 0.39 4.85
CA ASP A 212 -20.23 1.07 3.63
C ASP A 212 -19.09 2.06 3.93
N LEU A 213 -18.15 2.25 2.96
CA LEU A 213 -17.04 3.21 3.09
C LEU A 213 -17.51 4.66 3.31
N LYS A 214 -18.70 5.00 2.84
CA LYS A 214 -19.32 6.32 2.98
C LYS A 214 -20.56 6.30 3.89
N ALA A 215 -20.64 5.34 4.82
CA ALA A 215 -21.76 5.21 5.74
C ALA A 215 -21.98 6.50 6.56
N LEU A 216 -23.19 6.99 6.56
CA LEU A 216 -23.63 8.16 7.33
C LEU A 216 -24.31 7.77 8.65
N ASP A 217 -24.74 6.51 8.77
CA ASP A 217 -25.37 5.92 9.96
C ASP A 217 -25.02 4.43 10.02
N THR A 218 -24.67 3.95 11.21
CA THR A 218 -24.29 2.56 11.49
C THR A 218 -25.07 1.97 12.66
N THR A 219 -26.12 2.65 13.08
CA THR A 219 -26.91 2.28 14.25
C THR A 219 -27.44 0.85 14.19
N SER A 220 -27.97 0.43 13.03
CA SER A 220 -28.52 -0.93 12.87
C SER A 220 -27.45 -2.01 13.01
N GLN A 221 -26.27 -1.83 12.38
CA GLN A 221 -25.15 -2.75 12.48
C GLN A 221 -24.65 -2.85 13.92
N LEU A 222 -24.49 -1.73 14.60
CA LEU A 222 -24.01 -1.68 15.99
C LEU A 222 -25.00 -2.29 16.97
N LEU A 223 -26.31 -2.09 16.79
CA LEU A 223 -27.34 -2.74 17.59
C LEU A 223 -27.34 -4.26 17.39
N ASN A 224 -27.15 -4.74 16.15
CA ASN A 224 -27.04 -6.16 15.86
C ASN A 224 -25.77 -6.77 16.50
N MET A 225 -24.62 -6.11 16.34
CA MET A 225 -23.37 -6.49 16.98
C MET A 225 -23.51 -6.58 18.50
N ASN A 226 -24.15 -5.57 19.11
CA ASN A 226 -24.30 -5.50 20.57
C ASN A 226 -25.14 -6.64 21.17
N LYS A 227 -26.05 -7.26 20.40
CA LYS A 227 -26.79 -8.47 20.85
C LYS A 227 -25.86 -9.66 21.14
N LYS A 228 -24.67 -9.68 20.55
CA LYS A 228 -23.64 -10.69 20.76
C LYS A 228 -22.68 -10.34 21.91
N ALA A 229 -22.84 -9.15 22.48
CA ALA A 229 -22.02 -8.62 23.58
C ALA A 229 -20.51 -8.83 23.36
N PRO A 230 -19.91 -8.32 22.25
CA PRO A 230 -18.47 -8.46 22.02
C PRO A 230 -17.69 -7.57 23.00
N ASP A 231 -16.58 -8.12 23.53
CA ASP A 231 -15.62 -7.35 24.32
C ASP A 231 -14.85 -6.36 23.46
N TYR A 232 -14.56 -6.76 22.21
CA TYR A 232 -13.78 -5.99 21.25
C TYR A 232 -14.45 -5.98 19.88
N ALA A 233 -14.20 -4.93 19.08
CA ALA A 233 -14.56 -4.88 17.67
C ALA A 233 -13.34 -4.43 16.85
N ILE A 234 -12.89 -5.27 15.91
CA ILE A 234 -11.79 -4.95 14.99
C ILE A 234 -12.40 -4.29 13.74
N ILE A 235 -11.91 -3.10 13.38
CA ILE A 235 -12.43 -2.29 12.28
C ILE A 235 -11.41 -2.26 11.13
N ASN A 236 -11.81 -2.74 9.95
CA ASN A 236 -11.06 -2.56 8.70
C ASN A 236 -11.79 -1.59 7.77
N GLN A 237 -11.59 -0.31 8.00
CA GLN A 237 -12.24 0.83 7.34
C GLN A 237 -11.27 2.00 7.15
N THR A 238 -11.71 3.08 6.50
CA THR A 238 -11.03 4.38 6.49
C THR A 238 -11.58 5.30 7.58
N TRP A 239 -11.02 6.51 7.71
CA TRP A 239 -11.39 7.44 8.78
C TRP A 239 -12.88 7.83 8.77
N GLY A 240 -13.46 8.07 7.58
CA GLY A 240 -14.84 8.50 7.44
C GLY A 240 -15.82 7.51 8.07
N ALA A 241 -15.83 6.26 7.58
CA ALA A 241 -16.71 5.21 8.10
C ALA A 241 -16.40 4.88 9.57
N THR A 242 -15.11 4.83 9.97
CA THR A 242 -14.74 4.60 11.37
C THR A 242 -15.28 5.71 12.28
N SER A 243 -15.24 6.97 11.85
CA SER A 243 -15.80 8.08 12.64
C SER A 243 -17.30 7.96 12.87
N THR A 244 -18.04 7.52 11.85
CA THR A 244 -19.48 7.25 11.96
C THR A 244 -19.75 6.12 12.95
N ILE A 245 -19.01 5.01 12.83
CA ILE A 245 -19.09 3.88 13.77
C ILE A 245 -18.88 4.35 15.22
N LEU A 246 -17.81 5.10 15.49
CA LEU A 246 -17.48 5.55 16.84
C LEU A 246 -18.52 6.54 17.41
N LYS A 247 -19.03 7.47 16.60
CA LYS A 247 -20.07 8.41 17.00
C LYS A 247 -21.36 7.69 17.36
N ASP A 248 -21.78 6.73 16.54
CA ASP A 248 -23.02 5.97 16.80
C ASP A 248 -22.83 5.02 17.99
N ALA A 249 -21.66 4.38 18.12
CA ALA A 249 -21.34 3.56 19.30
C ALA A 249 -21.41 4.36 20.60
N LYS A 250 -20.92 5.62 20.58
CA LYS A 250 -21.01 6.54 21.72
C LYS A 250 -22.46 6.89 22.05
N LYS A 251 -23.28 7.25 21.03
CA LYS A 251 -24.73 7.52 21.22
C LYS A 251 -25.45 6.32 21.82
N LEU A 252 -25.10 5.11 21.42
CA LEU A 252 -25.67 3.85 21.91
C LEU A 252 -25.08 3.41 23.27
N ASN A 253 -24.11 4.14 23.83
CA ASN A 253 -23.39 3.81 25.08
C ASN A 253 -22.78 2.41 25.07
N LEU A 254 -22.25 1.95 23.92
CA LEU A 254 -21.64 0.65 23.79
C LEU A 254 -20.37 0.55 24.66
N LYS A 255 -20.14 -0.63 25.26
CA LYS A 255 -18.98 -0.89 26.11
C LYS A 255 -17.85 -1.61 25.39
N THR A 256 -18.08 -2.04 24.16
CA THR A 256 -17.12 -2.70 23.29
C THR A 256 -15.86 -1.83 23.07
N GLN A 257 -14.67 -2.41 23.24
CA GLN A 257 -13.42 -1.74 22.88
C GLN A 257 -13.21 -1.82 21.38
N PHE A 258 -13.22 -0.67 20.70
CA PHE A 258 -12.98 -0.59 19.26
C PHE A 258 -11.49 -0.50 18.95
N ILE A 259 -11.03 -1.30 17.96
CA ILE A 259 -9.63 -1.37 17.51
C ILE A 259 -9.60 -1.27 15.99
N GLY A 260 -8.96 -0.25 15.42
CA GLY A 260 -8.86 -0.04 13.99
C GLY A 260 -7.57 -0.59 13.40
N LEU A 261 -7.64 -1.18 12.21
CA LEU A 261 -6.46 -1.44 11.41
C LEU A 261 -5.87 -0.13 10.87
N ASN A 262 -4.76 -0.20 10.16
CA ASN A 262 -3.96 0.99 9.83
C ASN A 262 -4.73 2.12 9.14
N TRP A 263 -5.68 1.82 8.23
CA TRP A 263 -6.41 2.88 7.50
C TRP A 263 -7.49 3.56 8.36
N ALA A 264 -7.95 2.90 9.43
CA ALA A 264 -8.84 3.48 10.43
C ALA A 264 -8.09 4.38 11.44
N THR A 265 -6.74 4.31 11.48
CA THR A 265 -5.88 4.98 12.47
C THR A 265 -5.30 6.27 11.90
N GLY A 266 -5.24 7.32 12.69
CA GLY A 266 -4.57 8.57 12.34
C GLY A 266 -5.32 9.81 12.81
N GLU A 267 -4.67 10.97 12.70
CA GLU A 267 -5.16 12.26 13.19
C GLU A 267 -6.47 12.68 12.51
N GLY A 268 -6.65 12.27 11.24
CA GLY A 268 -7.90 12.56 10.52
C GLY A 268 -9.11 11.91 11.17
N LEU A 269 -8.99 10.67 11.68
CA LEU A 269 -10.06 10.04 12.46
C LEU A 269 -10.40 10.88 13.70
N VAL A 270 -9.39 11.26 14.49
CA VAL A 270 -9.61 12.04 15.72
C VAL A 270 -10.28 13.37 15.41
N LYS A 271 -9.83 14.06 14.35
CA LYS A 271 -10.41 15.34 13.91
C LYS A 271 -11.90 15.18 13.54
N ILE A 272 -12.28 14.09 12.86
CA ILE A 272 -13.66 13.87 12.39
C ILE A 272 -14.56 13.33 13.51
N ALA A 273 -14.06 12.37 14.30
CA ALA A 273 -14.83 11.70 15.34
C ALA A 273 -14.94 12.53 16.64
N GLY A 274 -13.98 13.46 16.85
CA GLY A 274 -13.92 14.25 18.07
C GLY A 274 -13.80 13.35 19.32
N ASP A 275 -14.57 13.68 20.35
CA ASP A 275 -14.59 12.96 21.62
C ASP A 275 -15.14 11.51 21.54
N ALA A 276 -15.79 11.15 20.41
CA ALA A 276 -16.18 9.76 20.16
C ALA A 276 -14.97 8.86 19.86
N SER A 277 -13.80 9.42 19.51
CA SER A 277 -12.56 8.66 19.32
C SER A 277 -11.83 8.33 20.63
N GLU A 278 -12.23 8.90 21.76
CA GLU A 278 -11.54 8.67 23.04
C GLU A 278 -11.51 7.18 23.40
N ASN A 279 -10.36 6.70 23.82
CA ASN A 279 -10.07 5.29 24.08
C ASN A 279 -10.03 4.35 22.86
N PHE A 280 -10.24 4.83 21.63
CA PHE A 280 -10.03 4.02 20.44
C PHE A 280 -8.58 3.54 20.34
N ILE A 281 -8.37 2.27 20.02
CA ILE A 281 -7.05 1.71 19.77
C ILE A 281 -6.83 1.64 18.27
N GLY A 282 -5.66 2.03 17.81
CA GLY A 282 -5.29 2.00 16.40
C GLY A 282 -4.02 1.22 16.13
N VAL A 283 -4.01 0.48 15.01
CA VAL A 283 -2.79 -0.12 14.47
C VAL A 283 -1.95 0.96 13.82
N VAL A 284 -0.70 1.06 14.24
CA VAL A 284 0.28 2.06 13.80
C VAL A 284 1.37 1.35 13.00
N THR A 285 1.37 1.55 11.69
CA THR A 285 2.41 1.06 10.77
C THR A 285 3.48 2.11 10.50
N HIS A 286 3.13 3.39 10.61
CA HIS A 286 4.00 4.53 10.37
C HIS A 286 3.89 5.55 11.50
N ALA A 287 4.94 6.34 11.68
CA ALA A 287 5.00 7.37 12.72
C ALA A 287 3.98 8.48 12.50
N PHE A 288 3.58 9.11 13.59
CA PHE A 288 2.82 10.35 13.56
C PHE A 288 3.75 11.56 13.36
N PRO A 289 3.36 12.63 12.65
CA PRO A 289 4.21 13.83 12.49
C PRO A 289 4.68 14.47 13.79
N TYR A 290 3.97 14.27 14.87
CA TYR A 290 4.37 14.81 16.19
C TYR A 290 5.40 13.95 16.93
N GLU A 291 5.83 12.80 16.39
CA GLU A 291 7.00 12.04 16.87
C GLU A 291 8.28 12.69 16.30
N LYS A 292 8.52 13.94 16.66
CA LYS A 292 9.52 14.84 16.03
C LYS A 292 10.98 14.41 16.25
N ASP A 293 11.26 13.68 17.32
CA ASP A 293 12.62 13.23 17.67
C ASP A 293 13.13 12.09 16.78
N LEU A 294 12.28 11.51 15.95
CA LEU A 294 12.65 10.47 15.03
C LEU A 294 13.61 10.98 13.95
N LYS A 295 14.69 10.22 13.72
CA LYS A 295 15.72 10.60 12.74
C LYS A 295 15.14 10.90 11.35
N GLY A 296 14.21 10.05 10.88
CA GLY A 296 13.58 10.22 9.56
C GLY A 296 12.66 11.42 9.45
N MET A 297 12.16 11.94 10.59
CA MET A 297 11.28 13.11 10.60
C MET A 297 12.03 14.40 10.21
N LYS A 298 13.35 14.46 10.39
CA LYS A 298 14.18 15.59 9.99
C LYS A 298 14.15 15.86 8.49
N ASP A 299 14.17 14.82 7.68
CA ASP A 299 14.07 14.93 6.21
C ASP A 299 12.71 15.48 5.78
N VAL A 300 11.64 15.00 6.43
CA VAL A 300 10.27 15.48 6.20
C VAL A 300 10.15 16.96 6.58
N GLU A 301 10.68 17.33 7.75
CA GLU A 301 10.64 18.71 8.24
C GLU A 301 11.46 19.65 7.34
N GLU A 302 12.62 19.23 6.87
CA GLU A 302 13.46 19.99 5.93
C GLU A 302 12.67 20.29 4.63
N TYR A 303 12.05 19.24 4.06
CA TYR A 303 11.23 19.42 2.86
C TYR A 303 10.07 20.38 3.10
N LEU A 304 9.29 20.19 4.17
CA LEU A 304 8.13 21.02 4.47
C LEU A 304 8.53 22.48 4.69
N LYS A 305 9.63 22.75 5.41
CA LYS A 305 10.19 24.09 5.58
C LYS A 305 10.54 24.75 4.24
N SER A 306 11.10 23.99 3.29
CA SER A 306 11.41 24.49 1.94
C SER A 306 10.15 24.92 1.16
N LYS A 307 8.98 24.41 1.55
CA LYS A 307 7.66 24.73 0.97
C LYS A 307 6.86 25.73 1.82
N GLY A 308 7.43 26.26 2.90
CA GLY A 308 6.71 27.15 3.84
C GLY A 308 5.62 26.43 4.65
N GLN A 309 5.71 25.09 4.78
CA GLN A 309 4.77 24.23 5.50
C GLN A 309 5.39 23.72 6.81
N LYS A 310 4.57 23.12 7.67
CA LYS A 310 4.98 22.58 8.97
C LYS A 310 4.53 21.13 9.12
N LEU A 311 5.20 20.39 10.03
CA LEU A 311 4.82 19.01 10.37
C LEU A 311 3.38 18.91 10.91
N GLU A 312 2.95 19.92 11.66
CA GLU A 312 1.62 20.00 12.26
C GLU A 312 0.50 20.10 11.21
N ASP A 313 0.82 20.52 9.98
CA ASP A 313 -0.12 20.60 8.86
C ASP A 313 -0.31 19.23 8.17
N LYS A 314 0.48 18.22 8.55
CA LYS A 314 0.48 16.87 7.96
C LYS A 314 -0.05 15.85 8.96
N ASN A 315 -0.34 14.66 8.45
CA ASN A 315 -0.84 13.54 9.23
C ASN A 315 -0.04 12.26 8.92
N GLN A 316 -0.36 11.19 9.64
CA GLN A 316 0.29 9.89 9.49
C GLN A 316 0.28 9.36 8.05
N LYS A 317 -0.79 9.61 7.26
CA LYS A 317 -0.88 9.10 5.89
C LYS A 317 0.10 9.79 4.94
N PHE A 318 0.40 11.07 5.19
CA PHE A 318 1.49 11.77 4.51
C PHE A 318 2.84 11.08 4.79
N ILE A 319 3.13 10.76 6.05
CA ILE A 319 4.36 10.03 6.42
C ILE A 319 4.38 8.65 5.77
N GLN A 320 3.24 7.97 5.69
CA GLN A 320 3.12 6.65 5.06
C GLN A 320 3.44 6.71 3.55
N GLY A 321 2.90 7.68 2.82
CA GLY A 321 3.22 7.90 1.40
C GLY A 321 4.69 8.28 1.18
N TRP A 322 5.23 9.18 2.02
CA TRP A 322 6.65 9.55 2.02
C TRP A 322 7.56 8.31 2.15
N VAL A 323 7.27 7.43 3.09
CA VAL A 323 8.04 6.19 3.33
C VAL A 323 7.94 5.24 2.15
N THR A 324 6.76 5.06 1.55
CA THR A 324 6.57 4.19 0.39
C THR A 324 7.42 4.66 -0.80
N ALA A 325 7.40 5.96 -1.11
CA ALA A 325 8.24 6.52 -2.17
C ALA A 325 9.74 6.45 -1.84
N LYS A 326 10.13 6.57 -0.56
CA LYS A 326 11.51 6.38 -0.10
C LYS A 326 11.99 4.96 -0.36
N ILE A 327 11.19 3.95 -0.06
CA ILE A 327 11.54 2.54 -0.30
C ILE A 327 11.67 2.28 -1.81
N MET A 328 10.77 2.82 -2.65
CA MET A 328 10.88 2.75 -4.11
C MET A 328 12.20 3.37 -4.60
N ALA A 329 12.55 4.55 -4.12
CA ALA A 329 13.78 5.23 -4.48
C ALA A 329 15.03 4.44 -4.06
N GLU A 330 15.01 3.76 -2.91
CA GLU A 330 16.11 2.86 -2.51
C GLU A 330 16.21 1.65 -3.44
N GLY A 331 15.10 1.09 -3.91
CA GLY A 331 15.08 0.05 -4.93
C GLY A 331 15.70 0.53 -6.26
N ILE A 332 15.36 1.74 -6.70
CA ILE A 332 15.97 2.37 -7.89
C ILE A 332 17.47 2.57 -7.68
N LYS A 333 17.89 2.99 -6.49
CA LYS A 333 19.30 3.20 -6.14
C LYS A 333 20.13 1.91 -6.22
N ASN A 334 19.54 0.79 -5.83
CA ASN A 334 20.19 -0.53 -5.83
C ASN A 334 20.07 -1.24 -7.20
N ALA A 335 19.35 -0.66 -8.16
CA ALA A 335 19.14 -1.24 -9.48
C ALA A 335 20.39 -1.08 -10.37
N ASP A 336 20.78 -2.16 -11.03
CA ASP A 336 21.87 -2.13 -12.02
C ASP A 336 21.42 -1.54 -13.36
N LYS A 337 20.09 -1.61 -13.65
CA LYS A 337 19.43 -1.06 -14.84
C LYS A 337 18.12 -0.39 -14.46
N MET A 338 17.79 0.72 -15.12
CA MET A 338 16.55 1.47 -14.87
C MET A 338 15.36 0.90 -15.66
N THR A 339 15.25 -0.43 -15.68
CA THR A 339 14.10 -1.19 -16.23
C THR A 339 13.30 -1.79 -15.09
N GLY A 340 12.06 -2.23 -15.36
CA GLY A 340 11.25 -2.86 -14.33
C GLY A 340 11.93 -4.07 -13.66
N ASP A 341 12.54 -4.98 -14.45
CA ASP A 341 13.31 -6.11 -13.91
C ASP A 341 14.51 -5.65 -13.06
N GLY A 342 15.22 -4.61 -13.51
CA GLY A 342 16.37 -4.06 -12.78
C GLY A 342 15.95 -3.41 -11.46
N ILE A 343 14.85 -2.64 -11.45
CA ILE A 343 14.32 -2.01 -10.23
C ILE A 343 13.80 -3.10 -9.28
N ARG A 344 13.09 -4.12 -9.78
CA ARG A 344 12.69 -5.28 -8.97
C ARG A 344 13.91 -5.90 -8.28
N ALA A 345 14.95 -6.22 -9.03
CA ALA A 345 16.18 -6.80 -8.48
C ALA A 345 16.84 -5.86 -7.46
N GLY A 346 16.76 -4.54 -7.67
CA GLY A 346 17.25 -3.53 -6.72
C GLY A 346 16.43 -3.50 -5.41
N ILE A 347 15.10 -3.67 -5.50
CA ILE A 347 14.24 -3.79 -4.32
C ILE A 347 14.56 -5.07 -3.53
N GLU A 348 14.75 -6.20 -4.21
CA GLU A 348 15.11 -7.49 -3.60
C GLU A 348 16.49 -7.50 -2.92
N LYS A 349 17.32 -6.48 -3.14
CA LYS A 349 18.58 -6.24 -2.43
C LYS A 349 18.43 -5.43 -1.13
N ILE A 350 17.25 -4.87 -0.86
CA ILE A 350 16.99 -4.09 0.35
C ILE A 350 16.98 -5.03 1.56
N ASN A 351 17.94 -4.84 2.46
CA ASN A 351 18.10 -5.63 3.67
C ASN A 351 18.13 -4.72 4.91
N ASN A 352 17.15 -4.86 5.78
CA ASN A 352 17.01 -4.11 7.04
C ASN A 352 17.15 -2.59 6.85
N LEU A 353 16.50 -2.04 5.83
CA LEU A 353 16.54 -0.60 5.54
C LEU A 353 16.03 0.19 6.75
N ASP A 354 16.93 1.02 7.31
CA ASP A 354 16.59 1.97 8.37
C ASP A 354 15.76 3.12 7.79
N LEU A 355 14.50 3.18 8.20
CA LEU A 355 13.56 4.23 7.84
C LEU A 355 13.59 5.42 8.81
N GLY A 356 14.57 5.44 9.71
CA GLY A 356 14.75 6.52 10.69
C GLY A 356 13.62 6.61 11.72
N GLY A 357 12.97 5.48 12.01
CA GLY A 357 11.85 5.40 12.94
C GLY A 357 10.48 5.76 12.35
N LEU A 358 10.42 6.22 11.07
CA LEU A 358 9.14 6.54 10.42
C LEU A 358 8.24 5.32 10.22
N ALA A 359 8.83 4.14 10.11
CA ALA A 359 8.18 2.83 10.07
C ALA A 359 9.14 1.77 10.59
N ALA A 360 8.68 0.53 10.75
CA ALA A 360 9.55 -0.61 10.98
C ALA A 360 10.51 -0.78 9.79
N ASN A 361 11.76 -1.19 10.07
CA ASN A 361 12.72 -1.51 9.01
C ASN A 361 12.15 -2.58 8.06
N VAL A 362 12.49 -2.47 6.78
CA VAL A 362 12.01 -3.40 5.75
C VAL A 362 13.13 -4.21 5.14
N THR A 363 12.80 -5.46 4.78
CA THR A 363 13.68 -6.36 4.05
C THR A 363 12.88 -7.03 2.95
N PHE A 364 13.39 -6.99 1.72
CA PHE A 364 12.82 -7.71 0.59
C PHE A 364 13.85 -8.69 0.05
N THR A 365 13.39 -9.86 -0.37
CA THR A 365 14.23 -10.90 -0.99
C THR A 365 13.51 -11.47 -2.19
N LYS A 366 14.21 -12.28 -2.99
CA LYS A 366 13.60 -13.01 -4.12
C LYS A 366 12.44 -13.92 -3.70
N ASP A 367 12.43 -14.34 -2.42
CA ASP A 367 11.46 -15.27 -1.87
C ASP A 367 10.43 -14.59 -0.96
N ASN A 368 10.57 -13.29 -0.71
CA ASN A 368 9.66 -12.53 0.15
C ASN A 368 9.58 -11.05 -0.27
N HIS A 369 8.41 -10.64 -0.73
CA HIS A 369 8.08 -9.24 -1.07
C HIS A 369 7.25 -8.51 0.01
N ALA A 370 7.10 -9.08 1.20
CA ALA A 370 6.52 -8.41 2.36
C ALA A 370 7.66 -7.84 3.24
N GLY A 371 7.86 -6.54 3.17
CA GLY A 371 9.00 -5.87 3.80
C GLY A 371 9.03 -6.00 5.32
N THR A 372 7.87 -6.06 5.98
CA THR A 372 7.74 -6.24 7.42
C THR A 372 6.37 -6.82 7.79
N ASN A 373 6.29 -7.47 8.94
CA ASN A 373 5.02 -7.90 9.57
C ASN A 373 4.78 -7.19 10.92
N LYS A 374 5.57 -6.16 11.23
CA LYS A 374 5.56 -5.50 12.54
C LYS A 374 4.60 -4.31 12.54
N ILE A 375 3.90 -4.14 13.68
CA ILE A 375 3.05 -2.99 13.96
C ILE A 375 3.31 -2.45 15.36
N ARG A 376 2.89 -1.24 15.62
CA ARG A 376 2.70 -0.70 16.99
C ARG A 376 1.21 -0.54 17.26
N LEU A 377 0.81 -0.43 18.49
CA LEU A 377 -0.53 -0.04 18.91
C LEU A 377 -0.48 1.33 19.59
N ALA A 378 -1.46 2.17 19.27
CA ALA A 378 -1.67 3.44 19.93
C ALA A 378 -3.11 3.57 20.41
N LYS A 379 -3.32 4.34 21.46
CA LYS A 379 -4.65 4.61 22.04
C LYS A 379 -4.93 6.10 22.00
N VAL A 380 -6.15 6.47 21.63
CA VAL A 380 -6.55 7.89 21.70
C VAL A 380 -6.75 8.28 23.17
N LYS A 381 -6.05 9.33 23.59
CA LYS A 381 -6.17 9.99 24.88
C LYS A 381 -6.11 11.51 24.69
N ASN A 382 -7.08 12.20 25.24
CA ASN A 382 -7.19 13.65 25.12
C ASN A 382 -7.09 14.14 23.67
N GLY A 383 -7.76 13.43 22.76
CA GLY A 383 -7.80 13.78 21.34
C GLY A 383 -6.49 13.55 20.56
N LYS A 384 -5.58 12.69 21.05
CA LYS A 384 -4.32 12.35 20.39
C LYS A 384 -4.00 10.88 20.55
N PHE A 385 -3.43 10.26 19.51
CA PHE A 385 -2.90 8.91 19.61
C PHE A 385 -1.61 8.88 20.42
N GLU A 386 -1.59 8.06 21.46
CA GLU A 386 -0.39 7.75 22.26
C GLU A 386 0.01 6.32 22.00
N VAL A 387 1.21 6.11 21.45
CA VAL A 387 1.76 4.77 21.21
C VAL A 387 2.08 4.14 22.56
N PHE A 388 1.63 2.89 22.76
CA PHE A 388 1.82 2.18 24.05
C PHE A 388 2.47 0.81 23.93
N THR A 389 2.84 0.39 22.69
CA THR A 389 3.64 -0.83 22.48
C THR A 389 4.90 -0.50 21.68
N ASP A 390 5.94 -1.31 21.85
CA ASP A 390 7.01 -1.44 20.86
C ASP A 390 6.48 -2.07 19.58
N TYR A 391 7.35 -2.31 18.60
CA TYR A 391 7.00 -3.08 17.43
C TYR A 391 6.71 -4.53 17.80
N ILE A 392 5.50 -4.98 17.56
CA ILE A 392 5.00 -6.33 17.84
C ILE A 392 4.53 -7.03 16.57
N SER A 393 4.48 -8.35 16.58
CA SER A 393 3.90 -9.21 15.56
C SER A 393 3.23 -10.42 16.19
N TYR A 394 2.37 -11.09 15.41
CA TYR A 394 1.70 -12.32 15.88
C TYR A 394 2.62 -13.55 15.94
N LYS A 395 3.76 -13.51 15.24
CA LYS A 395 4.81 -14.53 15.23
C LYS A 395 5.90 -14.21 16.24
#